data_46ca7671c82308d6ea6d81a157928510
#
_entry.id   46ca7671c82308d6ea6d81a157928510
#
_cell.length_a   1.000
_cell.length_b   1.000
_cell.length_c   1.000
_cell.angle_alpha   90.00
_cell.angle_beta   90.00
_cell.angle_gamma   90.00
#
_symmetry.space_group_name_H-M   'P 1'
#
loop_
_entity.id
_entity.type
_entity.pdbx_description
1 polymer ?
#
loop_
_entity_poly.entity_id
_entity_poly.type
_entity_poly.pdbx_seq_one_letter_code
_entity_poly.pdbx_strand_id
1 'polypeptide(L)'
;NAVNYTLQVSDDGQTWRDVYTATQAPATTTDKITLDTAVTGKFLRLNVTKIEPTNAGVTWNAISVWELQVYEGDIPDTRTQAAKIADSMTAPTVTADTTKIPMPTVPEGYTVEFDADYEQIIGSDGTVYKPLQTKTVKGFYQISNADGTDKAQSAEFTITVPGRYTDAEGANAKPDVIPALQEWHGETGDFVIQSSSKIVY
;
A
#
# COMPACT_ATOMS: atom_id res chain seq x y z
N ASN A 1 -8.93 26.22 -2.95
CA ASN A 1 -9.13 25.20 -3.99
C ASN A 1 -10.25 25.60 -4.93
N ALA A 2 -10.10 25.29 -6.24
CA ALA A 2 -11.22 25.36 -7.18
C ALA A 2 -12.22 24.27 -6.83
N VAL A 3 -13.50 24.63 -6.72
CA VAL A 3 -14.59 23.68 -6.43
C VAL A 3 -15.39 23.42 -7.70
N ASN A 4 -15.80 24.49 -8.39
CA ASN A 4 -16.47 24.35 -9.66
C ASN A 4 -15.60 24.97 -10.77
N TYR A 5 -15.35 24.21 -11.80
CA TYR A 5 -14.62 24.69 -12.95
C TYR A 5 -15.02 23.93 -14.22
N THR A 6 -14.75 24.54 -15.36
CA THR A 6 -14.89 23.90 -16.66
C THR A 6 -13.56 23.93 -17.41
N LEU A 7 -13.28 22.87 -18.17
CA LEU A 7 -12.31 22.93 -19.26
C LEU A 7 -13.06 23.35 -20.55
N GLN A 8 -12.53 24.34 -21.21
CA GLN A 8 -13.14 24.92 -22.39
C GLN A 8 -12.14 24.92 -23.56
N VAL A 9 -12.59 24.63 -24.74
CA VAL A 9 -11.79 24.75 -25.96
C VAL A 9 -12.39 25.77 -26.91
N SER A 10 -11.52 26.34 -27.73
CA SER A 10 -11.88 27.32 -28.75
C SER A 10 -10.98 27.20 -29.99
N ASP A 11 -11.49 27.54 -31.17
CA ASP A 11 -10.72 27.61 -32.40
C ASP A 11 -10.28 29.03 -32.74
N ASP A 12 -10.97 30.05 -32.19
CA ASP A 12 -10.78 31.48 -32.48
C ASP A 12 -10.32 32.28 -31.22
N GLY A 13 -10.30 31.68 -30.04
CA GLY A 13 -9.99 32.34 -28.76
C GLY A 13 -11.12 33.26 -28.25
N GLN A 14 -12.24 33.30 -28.93
CA GLN A 14 -13.41 34.15 -28.56
C GLN A 14 -14.63 33.30 -28.23
N THR A 15 -14.94 32.30 -29.05
CA THR A 15 -16.07 31.39 -28.84
C THR A 15 -15.56 30.14 -28.12
N TRP A 16 -16.11 29.89 -26.93
CA TRP A 16 -15.66 28.79 -26.04
C TRP A 16 -16.78 27.76 -25.87
N ARG A 17 -16.40 26.48 -25.88
CA ARG A 17 -17.31 25.38 -25.59
C ARG A 17 -16.76 24.56 -24.42
N ASP A 18 -17.62 24.16 -23.52
CA ASP A 18 -17.27 23.30 -22.37
C ASP A 18 -17.01 21.89 -22.91
N VAL A 19 -15.91 21.29 -22.47
CA VAL A 19 -15.53 19.91 -22.76
C VAL A 19 -15.47 19.04 -21.52
N TYR A 20 -15.38 19.67 -20.35
CA TYR A 20 -15.46 19.02 -19.04
C TYR A 20 -16.00 19.99 -18.01
N THR A 21 -16.80 19.47 -17.05
CA THR A 21 -17.36 20.27 -15.95
C THR A 21 -17.14 19.52 -14.63
N ALA A 22 -16.44 20.17 -13.69
CA ALA A 22 -16.31 19.74 -12.31
C ALA A 22 -17.26 20.55 -11.39
N THR A 23 -17.93 19.86 -10.49
CA THR A 23 -18.85 20.45 -9.49
C THR A 23 -18.38 20.26 -8.07
N GLN A 24 -17.19 19.70 -7.88
CA GLN A 24 -16.53 19.49 -6.58
C GLN A 24 -15.01 19.63 -6.73
N ALA A 25 -14.34 19.95 -5.63
CA ALA A 25 -12.89 20.03 -5.61
C ALA A 25 -12.28 18.63 -5.88
N PRO A 26 -11.11 18.58 -6.56
CA PRO A 26 -10.35 17.34 -6.70
C PRO A 26 -10.04 16.73 -5.34
N ALA A 27 -10.11 15.40 -5.25
CA ALA A 27 -9.80 14.67 -4.01
C ALA A 27 -8.30 14.71 -3.67
N THR A 28 -7.46 14.98 -4.66
CA THR A 28 -5.99 15.05 -4.54
C THR A 28 -5.44 16.36 -5.09
N THR A 29 -4.14 16.59 -4.94
CA THR A 29 -3.44 17.75 -5.51
C THR A 29 -3.34 17.70 -7.04
N THR A 30 -3.56 16.54 -7.63
CA THR A 30 -3.56 16.35 -9.10
C THR A 30 -4.94 15.88 -9.53
N ASP A 31 -5.54 16.60 -10.48
CA ASP A 31 -6.79 16.20 -11.13
C ASP A 31 -6.47 15.60 -12.50
N LYS A 32 -6.83 14.32 -12.71
CA LYS A 32 -6.66 13.62 -13.97
C LYS A 32 -8.01 13.51 -14.66
N ILE A 33 -8.16 14.24 -15.75
CA ILE A 33 -9.41 14.32 -16.51
C ILE A 33 -9.23 13.56 -17.82
N THR A 34 -10.07 12.55 -18.02
CA THR A 34 -10.19 11.84 -19.30
C THR A 34 -11.50 12.25 -19.96
N LEU A 35 -11.44 12.65 -21.23
CA LEU A 35 -12.62 12.99 -21.99
C LEU A 35 -13.17 11.73 -22.69
N ASP A 36 -14.48 11.52 -22.63
CA ASP A 36 -15.14 10.35 -23.26
C ASP A 36 -15.04 10.37 -24.80
N THR A 37 -14.87 11.55 -25.37
CA THR A 37 -14.73 11.75 -26.82
C THR A 37 -13.56 12.69 -27.10
N ALA A 38 -12.85 12.42 -28.21
CA ALA A 38 -11.79 13.30 -28.69
C ALA A 38 -12.31 14.69 -28.97
N VAL A 39 -11.57 15.69 -28.54
CA VAL A 39 -11.91 17.11 -28.74
C VAL A 39 -10.76 17.81 -29.45
N THR A 40 -11.10 18.62 -30.44
CA THR A 40 -10.16 19.47 -31.17
C THR A 40 -10.37 20.93 -30.83
N GLY A 41 -9.30 21.72 -30.80
CA GLY A 41 -9.32 23.15 -30.59
C GLY A 41 -7.92 23.73 -30.62
N LYS A 42 -7.77 25.00 -30.93
CA LYS A 42 -6.47 25.71 -30.91
C LYS A 42 -6.13 26.27 -29.54
N PHE A 43 -7.14 26.51 -28.72
CA PHE A 43 -6.99 27.12 -27.41
C PHE A 43 -7.70 26.25 -26.36
N LEU A 44 -7.06 26.10 -25.19
CA LEU A 44 -7.64 25.47 -24.00
C LEU A 44 -7.69 26.49 -22.88
N ARG A 45 -8.78 26.49 -22.11
CA ARG A 45 -8.97 27.35 -20.95
C ARG A 45 -9.51 26.57 -19.77
N LEU A 46 -8.91 26.77 -18.60
CA LEU A 46 -9.50 26.41 -17.32
C LEU A 46 -10.35 27.61 -16.83
N ASN A 47 -11.65 27.45 -16.76
CA ASN A 47 -12.58 28.45 -16.31
C ASN A 47 -13.14 28.07 -14.93
N VAL A 48 -12.69 28.76 -13.87
CA VAL A 48 -13.09 28.49 -12.50
C VAL A 48 -14.24 29.39 -12.09
N THR A 49 -15.36 28.80 -11.67
CA THR A 49 -16.60 29.52 -11.33
C THR A 49 -16.87 29.55 -9.83
N LYS A 50 -16.28 28.62 -9.06
CA LYS A 50 -16.38 28.60 -7.58
C LYS A 50 -15.07 28.22 -6.94
N ILE A 51 -14.68 28.97 -5.92
CA ILE A 51 -13.47 28.76 -5.11
C ILE A 51 -13.90 28.60 -3.66
N GLU A 52 -13.29 27.64 -2.94
CA GLU A 52 -13.36 27.57 -1.50
C GLU A 52 -11.98 27.88 -0.89
N PRO A 53 -11.91 28.81 0.08
CA PRO A 53 -10.66 29.09 0.78
C PRO A 53 -10.24 27.85 1.60
N THR A 54 -8.94 27.53 1.58
CA THR A 54 -8.37 26.38 2.30
C THR A 54 -8.20 26.62 3.80
N ASN A 55 -8.30 27.88 4.26
CA ASN A 55 -8.14 28.26 5.66
C ASN A 55 -9.28 29.19 6.11
N ALA A 56 -9.84 28.93 7.30
CA ALA A 56 -10.83 29.80 7.92
C ALA A 56 -10.23 31.21 8.15
N GLY A 57 -10.93 32.25 7.67
CA GLY A 57 -10.53 33.65 7.84
C GLY A 57 -9.71 34.24 6.69
N VAL A 58 -9.36 33.48 5.66
CA VAL A 58 -8.68 33.99 4.46
C VAL A 58 -9.70 34.17 3.32
N THR A 59 -9.93 35.42 2.93
CA THR A 59 -10.87 35.81 1.86
C THR A 59 -10.18 36.00 0.49
N TRP A 60 -9.17 35.19 0.19
CA TRP A 60 -8.45 35.31 -1.06
C TRP A 60 -9.21 34.57 -2.16
N ASN A 61 -9.72 35.30 -3.11
CA ASN A 61 -10.37 34.76 -4.31
C ASN A 61 -9.32 34.42 -5.38
N ALA A 62 -8.39 33.53 -5.05
CA ALA A 62 -7.33 33.09 -5.95
C ALA A 62 -7.20 31.57 -5.96
N ILE A 63 -6.81 31.04 -7.10
CA ILE A 63 -6.36 29.66 -7.28
C ILE A 63 -4.90 29.67 -7.73
N SER A 64 -4.18 28.64 -7.35
CA SER A 64 -2.84 28.38 -7.91
C SER A 64 -2.93 27.12 -8.77
N VAL A 65 -2.54 27.24 -10.03
CA VAL A 65 -2.35 26.12 -10.93
C VAL A 65 -0.84 26.00 -11.13
N TRP A 66 -0.25 24.92 -10.69
CA TRP A 66 1.19 24.69 -10.79
C TRP A 66 1.56 24.24 -12.20
N GLU A 67 0.70 23.40 -12.79
CA GLU A 67 0.93 22.83 -14.11
C GLU A 67 -0.41 22.43 -14.73
N LEU A 68 -0.53 22.60 -16.03
CA LEU A 68 -1.60 22.07 -16.87
C LEU A 68 -0.99 21.29 -18.02
N GLN A 69 -1.15 19.98 -18.01
CA GLN A 69 -0.65 19.11 -19.07
C GLN A 69 -1.80 18.60 -19.93
N VAL A 70 -1.59 18.52 -21.22
CA VAL A 70 -2.56 18.03 -22.21
C VAL A 70 -1.92 16.92 -23.02
N TYR A 71 -2.62 15.81 -23.13
CA TYR A 71 -2.15 14.63 -23.85
C TYR A 71 -3.15 14.22 -24.92
N GLU A 72 -2.63 13.74 -26.04
CA GLU A 72 -3.42 12.99 -27.02
C GLU A 72 -3.40 11.51 -26.60
N GLY A 73 -4.58 10.97 -26.25
CA GLY A 73 -4.72 9.61 -25.72
C GLY A 73 -4.64 9.54 -24.19
N ASP A 74 -4.20 8.40 -23.67
CA ASP A 74 -4.12 8.16 -22.23
C ASP A 74 -3.04 9.03 -21.55
N ILE A 75 -3.32 9.48 -20.33
CA ILE A 75 -2.34 10.21 -19.52
C ILE A 75 -1.17 9.27 -19.22
N PRO A 76 0.06 9.61 -19.63
CA PRO A 76 1.21 8.78 -19.34
C PRO A 76 1.38 8.57 -17.84
N ASP A 77 1.65 7.34 -17.44
CA ASP A 77 2.05 7.05 -16.05
C ASP A 77 3.51 7.45 -15.86
N THR A 78 3.73 8.61 -15.23
CA THR A 78 5.06 9.19 -14.95
C THR A 78 5.67 8.70 -13.64
N ARG A 79 5.00 7.80 -12.91
CA ARG A 79 5.55 7.20 -11.68
C ARG A 79 6.83 6.43 -12.00
N THR A 80 7.69 6.31 -11.00
CA THR A 80 8.91 5.50 -11.11
C THR A 80 8.57 4.02 -11.36
N GLN A 81 9.52 3.26 -11.86
CA GLN A 81 9.28 1.85 -12.14
C GLN A 81 9.05 1.06 -10.84
N ALA A 82 9.78 1.36 -9.76
CA ALA A 82 9.52 0.76 -8.45
C ALA A 82 8.08 1.00 -7.97
N ALA A 83 7.56 2.23 -8.15
CA ALA A 83 6.19 2.57 -7.77
C ALA A 83 5.13 1.79 -8.59
N LYS A 84 5.37 1.58 -9.89
CA LYS A 84 4.48 0.76 -10.74
C LYS A 84 4.49 -0.71 -10.33
N ILE A 85 5.67 -1.25 -10.00
CA ILE A 85 5.81 -2.61 -9.50
C ILE A 85 5.07 -2.75 -8.15
N ALA A 86 5.33 -1.84 -7.22
CA ALA A 86 4.72 -1.84 -5.89
C ALA A 86 3.19 -1.81 -5.93
N ASP A 87 2.62 -1.00 -6.83
CA ASP A 87 1.16 -0.87 -7.02
C ASP A 87 0.51 -2.15 -7.58
N SER A 88 1.28 -2.99 -8.28
CA SER A 88 0.82 -4.27 -8.82
C SER A 88 0.85 -5.42 -7.80
N MET A 89 1.44 -5.22 -6.62
CA MET A 89 1.60 -6.27 -5.61
C MET A 89 0.28 -6.61 -4.94
N THR A 90 0.11 -7.89 -4.64
CA THR A 90 -1.06 -8.42 -3.93
C THR A 90 -0.65 -9.12 -2.64
N ALA A 91 -1.56 -9.17 -1.67
CA ALA A 91 -1.31 -9.85 -0.40
C ALA A 91 -0.91 -11.32 -0.62
N PRO A 92 0.13 -11.82 0.04
CA PRO A 92 0.46 -13.22 -0.01
C PRO A 92 -0.57 -14.06 0.75
N THR A 93 -0.82 -15.27 0.26
CA THR A 93 -1.69 -16.24 0.96
C THR A 93 -0.86 -17.14 1.84
N VAL A 94 -1.22 -17.25 3.12
CA VAL A 94 -0.59 -18.13 4.10
C VAL A 94 -1.60 -19.15 4.59
N THR A 95 -1.26 -20.43 4.45
CA THR A 95 -2.04 -21.57 4.94
C THR A 95 -1.29 -22.27 6.09
N ALA A 96 -1.93 -23.27 6.69
CA ALA A 96 -1.30 -24.05 7.77
C ALA A 96 0.01 -24.75 7.37
N ASP A 97 0.18 -25.05 6.08
CA ASP A 97 1.36 -25.74 5.55
C ASP A 97 2.38 -24.81 4.90
N THR A 98 2.11 -23.50 4.88
CA THR A 98 3.03 -22.52 4.29
C THR A 98 4.26 -22.37 5.19
N THR A 99 5.43 -22.69 4.65
CA THR A 99 6.73 -22.50 5.32
C THR A 99 7.49 -21.29 4.77
N LYS A 100 7.09 -20.83 3.56
CA LYS A 100 7.65 -19.64 2.93
C LYS A 100 6.59 -19.03 2.00
N ILE A 101 6.38 -17.72 2.10
CA ILE A 101 5.55 -17.01 1.12
C ILE A 101 6.30 -16.92 -0.21
N PRO A 102 5.63 -17.14 -1.36
CA PRO A 102 6.26 -16.92 -2.64
C PRO A 102 6.55 -15.43 -2.83
N MET A 103 7.83 -15.09 -3.01
CA MET A 103 8.20 -13.72 -3.34
C MET A 103 7.76 -13.39 -4.77
N PRO A 104 7.13 -12.23 -5.00
CA PRO A 104 6.71 -11.82 -6.34
C PRO A 104 7.90 -11.73 -7.30
N THR A 105 7.68 -12.11 -8.55
CA THR A 105 8.66 -11.88 -9.59
C THR A 105 8.65 -10.42 -10.01
N VAL A 106 9.81 -9.80 -10.01
CA VAL A 106 10.00 -8.41 -10.43
C VAL A 106 10.87 -8.34 -11.70
N PRO A 107 10.80 -7.25 -12.48
CA PRO A 107 11.65 -7.06 -13.66
C PRO A 107 13.14 -7.08 -13.31
N GLU A 108 13.97 -7.42 -14.30
CA GLU A 108 15.43 -7.39 -14.16
C GLU A 108 15.91 -6.01 -13.67
N GLY A 109 16.88 -6.02 -12.76
CA GLY A 109 17.41 -4.81 -12.12
C GLY A 109 16.65 -4.35 -10.87
N TYR A 110 15.55 -5.03 -10.50
CA TYR A 110 14.83 -4.77 -9.27
C TYR A 110 14.88 -5.96 -8.31
N THR A 111 14.79 -5.66 -7.04
CA THR A 111 14.66 -6.63 -5.94
C THR A 111 13.37 -6.36 -5.17
N VAL A 112 12.87 -7.40 -4.52
CA VAL A 112 11.71 -7.33 -3.65
C VAL A 112 12.04 -8.00 -2.32
N GLU A 113 11.72 -7.31 -1.23
CA GLU A 113 11.81 -7.83 0.14
C GLU A 113 10.43 -7.68 0.80
N PHE A 114 10.13 -8.56 1.76
CA PHE A 114 8.92 -8.43 2.54
C PHE A 114 9.27 -7.83 3.90
N ASP A 115 8.58 -6.76 4.27
CA ASP A 115 8.75 -6.12 5.57
C ASP A 115 7.48 -6.36 6.41
N ALA A 116 7.64 -6.89 7.60
CA ALA A 116 6.56 -7.28 8.49
C ALA A 116 6.71 -6.62 9.86
N ASP A 117 5.57 -6.27 10.47
CA ASP A 117 5.51 -5.76 11.85
C ASP A 117 5.88 -6.82 12.88
N TYR A 118 5.98 -8.09 12.46
CA TYR A 118 6.36 -9.21 13.32
C TYR A 118 7.24 -10.22 12.58
N GLU A 119 8.53 -9.89 12.43
CA GLU A 119 9.54 -10.70 11.71
C GLU A 119 9.73 -12.11 12.28
N GLN A 120 9.43 -12.33 13.56
CA GLN A 120 9.47 -13.65 14.20
C GLN A 120 8.39 -14.60 13.64
N ILE A 121 7.43 -14.08 12.89
CA ILE A 121 6.38 -14.87 12.25
C ILE A 121 6.55 -14.91 10.74
N ILE A 122 6.86 -13.76 10.10
CA ILE A 122 7.21 -13.72 8.68
C ILE A 122 8.52 -12.94 8.54
N GLY A 123 9.59 -13.64 8.21
CA GLY A 123 10.89 -13.02 7.97
C GLY A 123 10.96 -12.26 6.66
N SER A 124 11.96 -11.38 6.54
CA SER A 124 12.18 -10.54 5.34
C SER A 124 12.41 -11.32 4.05
N ASP A 125 12.91 -12.56 4.17
CA ASP A 125 13.07 -13.50 3.06
C ASP A 125 11.77 -14.26 2.71
N GLY A 126 10.67 -13.97 3.41
CA GLY A 126 9.38 -14.63 3.29
C GLY A 126 9.24 -15.94 4.07
N THR A 127 10.23 -16.34 4.88
CA THR A 127 10.12 -17.54 5.72
C THR A 127 9.01 -17.37 6.75
N VAL A 128 8.11 -18.36 6.86
CA VAL A 128 6.99 -18.35 7.81
C VAL A 128 7.33 -19.23 9.00
N TYR A 129 7.42 -18.62 10.18
CA TYR A 129 7.57 -19.28 11.46
C TYR A 129 6.21 -19.45 12.10
N LYS A 130 5.74 -20.70 12.15
CA LYS A 130 4.41 -21.02 12.62
C LYS A 130 4.25 -20.69 14.12
N PRO A 131 3.38 -19.74 14.50
CA PRO A 131 3.14 -19.39 15.89
C PRO A 131 2.41 -20.51 16.63
N LEU A 132 2.38 -20.48 17.93
CA LEU A 132 1.58 -21.43 18.71
C LEU A 132 0.09 -21.24 18.44
N GLN A 133 -0.37 -20.00 18.41
CA GLN A 133 -1.75 -19.62 18.10
C GLN A 133 -1.81 -18.77 16.84
N THR A 134 -2.97 -18.75 16.18
CA THR A 134 -3.19 -17.91 14.99
C THR A 134 -2.88 -16.45 15.29
N LYS A 135 -2.04 -15.84 14.47
CA LYS A 135 -1.63 -14.43 14.54
C LYS A 135 -1.98 -13.69 13.27
N THR A 136 -2.22 -12.41 13.44
CA THR A 136 -2.34 -11.47 12.33
C THR A 136 -1.07 -10.64 12.26
N VAL A 137 -0.45 -10.60 11.10
CA VAL A 137 0.76 -9.85 10.78
C VAL A 137 0.43 -8.81 9.73
N LYS A 138 0.92 -7.60 9.89
CA LYS A 138 0.87 -6.57 8.87
C LYS A 138 2.21 -6.49 8.17
N GLY A 139 2.20 -6.25 6.87
CA GLY A 139 3.43 -6.13 6.12
C GLY A 139 3.19 -5.56 4.72
N PHE A 140 4.26 -5.24 4.04
CA PHE A 140 4.28 -4.72 2.68
C PHE A 140 5.52 -5.23 1.94
N TYR A 141 5.50 -5.12 0.61
CA TYR A 141 6.68 -5.37 -0.20
C TYR A 141 7.47 -4.08 -0.38
N GLN A 142 8.77 -4.14 -0.13
CA GLN A 142 9.73 -3.11 -0.45
C GLN A 142 10.38 -3.45 -1.78
N ILE A 143 10.22 -2.59 -2.78
CA ILE A 143 10.81 -2.72 -4.11
C ILE A 143 11.97 -1.73 -4.22
N SER A 144 13.12 -2.17 -4.73
CA SER A 144 14.25 -1.30 -4.99
C SER A 144 15.05 -1.75 -6.21
N ASN A 145 15.62 -0.80 -6.95
CA ASN A 145 16.62 -1.09 -7.96
C ASN A 145 18.00 -1.31 -7.31
N ALA A 146 18.96 -1.81 -8.09
CA ALA A 146 20.26 -2.25 -7.59
C ALA A 146 21.09 -1.16 -6.90
N ASP A 147 20.98 0.10 -7.33
CA ASP A 147 21.70 1.24 -6.75
C ASP A 147 20.89 1.98 -5.65
N GLY A 148 19.65 1.55 -5.42
CA GLY A 148 18.76 2.12 -4.40
C GLY A 148 18.24 3.51 -4.69
N THR A 149 18.35 3.99 -5.92
CA THR A 149 17.87 5.34 -6.32
C THR A 149 16.36 5.34 -6.64
N ASP A 150 15.80 4.20 -7.04
CA ASP A 150 14.37 4.00 -7.29
C ASP A 150 13.82 2.98 -6.29
N LYS A 151 13.04 3.46 -5.31
CA LYS A 151 12.42 2.65 -4.26
C LYS A 151 10.95 2.97 -4.12
N ALA A 152 10.16 1.96 -3.80
CA ALA A 152 8.75 2.12 -3.45
C ALA A 152 8.26 0.99 -2.54
N GLN A 153 7.18 1.25 -1.83
CA GLN A 153 6.48 0.28 -1.00
C GLN A 153 5.11 -0.04 -1.61
N SER A 154 4.68 -1.29 -1.51
CA SER A 154 3.30 -1.67 -1.82
C SER A 154 2.33 -1.10 -0.79
N ALA A 155 1.02 -1.27 -1.02
CA ALA A 155 0.04 -1.13 0.04
C ALA A 155 0.37 -2.09 1.20
N GLU A 156 -0.01 -1.72 2.43
CA GLU A 156 0.07 -2.60 3.61
C GLU A 156 -0.97 -3.73 3.48
N PHE A 157 -0.54 -4.95 3.69
CA PHE A 157 -1.39 -6.13 3.74
C PHE A 157 -1.60 -6.59 5.17
N THR A 158 -2.76 -7.16 5.44
CA THR A 158 -3.07 -7.87 6.69
C THR A 158 -3.11 -9.36 6.40
N ILE A 159 -2.20 -10.12 7.02
CA ILE A 159 -1.97 -11.55 6.76
C ILE A 159 -2.30 -12.34 8.01
N THR A 160 -3.18 -13.31 7.89
CA THR A 160 -3.45 -14.25 8.98
C THR A 160 -2.56 -15.46 8.84
N VAL A 161 -1.73 -15.73 9.85
CA VAL A 161 -0.85 -16.90 9.92
C VAL A 161 -1.46 -17.90 10.89
N PRO A 162 -1.91 -19.07 10.40
CA PRO A 162 -2.51 -20.11 11.23
C PRO A 162 -1.51 -20.64 12.27
N GLY A 163 -1.98 -20.77 13.51
CA GLY A 163 -1.22 -21.35 14.61
C GLY A 163 -1.09 -22.87 14.53
N ARG A 164 -0.25 -23.42 15.39
CA ARG A 164 -0.12 -24.88 15.57
C ARG A 164 -1.34 -25.45 16.29
N TYR A 165 -1.93 -24.67 17.18
CA TYR A 165 -3.03 -25.08 18.05
C TYR A 165 -4.26 -24.21 17.84
N THR A 166 -5.42 -24.78 18.01
CA THR A 166 -6.71 -24.09 17.89
C THR A 166 -7.21 -23.57 19.23
N ASP A 167 -6.79 -24.21 20.33
CA ASP A 167 -7.09 -23.81 21.69
C ASP A 167 -6.03 -22.85 22.25
N ALA A 168 -6.45 -21.94 23.10
CA ALA A 168 -5.60 -20.82 23.54
C ALA A 168 -4.41 -21.26 24.41
N GLU A 169 -4.57 -22.18 25.34
CA GLU A 169 -3.57 -22.47 26.37
C GLU A 169 -3.14 -23.93 26.45
N GLY A 170 -3.93 -24.87 25.93
CA GLY A 170 -3.70 -26.31 26.07
C GLY A 170 -4.08 -26.86 27.48
N ALA A 171 -3.66 -28.07 27.76
CA ALA A 171 -4.07 -28.80 28.97
C ALA A 171 -3.33 -28.35 30.24
N ASN A 172 -2.03 -28.05 30.13
CA ASN A 172 -1.22 -27.61 31.28
C ASN A 172 -1.23 -26.09 31.40
N ALA A 173 -1.38 -25.58 32.62
CA ALA A 173 -1.39 -24.15 32.89
C ALA A 173 -0.06 -23.48 32.57
N LYS A 174 -0.14 -22.22 32.15
CA LYS A 174 1.03 -21.37 31.90
C LYS A 174 1.84 -21.21 33.21
N PRO A 175 3.16 -21.50 33.21
CA PRO A 175 3.99 -21.29 34.36
C PRO A 175 4.20 -19.80 34.66
N ASP A 176 4.30 -19.46 35.92
CA ASP A 176 4.67 -18.12 36.37
C ASP A 176 6.20 -17.99 36.35
N VAL A 177 6.72 -17.32 35.36
CA VAL A 177 8.15 -17.09 35.13
C VAL A 177 8.45 -15.63 34.81
N ILE A 178 9.67 -15.18 35.10
CA ILE A 178 10.15 -13.82 34.85
C ILE A 178 11.34 -13.87 33.89
N PRO A 179 11.28 -13.22 32.71
CA PRO A 179 10.12 -12.50 32.14
C PRO A 179 8.96 -13.43 31.77
N ALA A 180 7.74 -12.93 31.76
CA ALA A 180 6.57 -13.70 31.38
C ALA A 180 6.67 -14.22 29.94
N LEU A 181 6.22 -15.46 29.72
CA LEU A 181 6.18 -16.05 28.40
C LEU A 181 5.21 -15.25 27.50
N GLN A 182 5.63 -14.91 26.30
CA GLN A 182 4.80 -14.20 25.32
C GLN A 182 3.75 -15.13 24.72
N GLU A 183 4.12 -16.37 24.45
CA GLU A 183 3.24 -17.43 23.97
C GLU A 183 3.41 -18.68 24.82
N TRP A 184 2.34 -19.40 25.00
CA TRP A 184 2.28 -20.64 25.75
C TRP A 184 1.23 -21.58 25.15
N HIS A 185 1.57 -22.86 25.10
CA HIS A 185 0.61 -23.95 24.91
C HIS A 185 1.05 -25.15 25.74
N GLY A 186 0.22 -25.56 26.71
CA GLY A 186 0.52 -26.66 27.60
C GLY A 186 0.08 -27.99 27.01
N GLU A 187 1.02 -28.88 26.75
CA GLU A 187 0.74 -30.26 26.37
C GLU A 187 0.22 -31.07 27.55
N THR A 188 -0.18 -32.32 27.32
CA THR A 188 -0.60 -33.26 28.36
C THR A 188 0.56 -34.10 28.85
N GLY A 189 0.54 -34.50 30.11
CA GLY A 189 1.52 -35.38 30.73
C GLY A 189 2.75 -34.65 31.33
N ASP A 190 3.70 -35.43 31.79
CA ASP A 190 4.91 -34.96 32.45
C ASP A 190 6.14 -35.21 31.61
N PHE A 191 7.06 -34.24 31.60
CA PHE A 191 8.39 -34.43 31.05
C PHE A 191 9.38 -34.85 32.14
N VAL A 192 9.97 -36.03 32.01
CA VAL A 192 10.96 -36.54 32.94
C VAL A 192 12.36 -36.22 32.44
N ILE A 193 13.07 -35.33 33.15
CA ILE A 193 14.46 -35.02 32.90
C ILE A 193 15.34 -36.21 33.30
N GLN A 194 16.08 -36.76 32.37
CA GLN A 194 17.02 -37.85 32.59
C GLN A 194 18.46 -37.35 32.42
N SER A 195 19.43 -38.14 32.88
CA SER A 195 20.85 -37.81 32.69
C SER A 195 21.30 -37.66 31.23
N SER A 196 20.53 -38.25 30.30
CA SER A 196 20.74 -38.13 28.85
C SER A 196 20.00 -36.96 28.20
N SER A 197 19.16 -36.24 28.95
CA SER A 197 18.41 -35.09 28.39
C SER A 197 19.36 -33.98 27.94
N LYS A 198 19.07 -33.38 26.80
CA LYS A 198 19.84 -32.26 26.24
C LYS A 198 18.94 -31.05 26.10
N ILE A 199 19.46 -29.89 26.44
CA ILE A 199 18.85 -28.59 26.10
C ILE A 199 19.44 -28.16 24.76
N VAL A 200 18.54 -27.89 23.80
CA VAL A 200 18.90 -27.36 22.50
C VAL A 200 18.33 -25.92 22.43
N TYR A 201 19.18 -24.98 22.06
CA TYR A 201 18.85 -23.55 21.98
C TYR A 201 19.25 -22.98 20.62
#